data_0c6d22da2922614f17e221e90741d54b
#
_entry.id   0c6d22da2922614f17e221e90741d54b
#
_cell.length_a   1.000
_cell.length_b   1.000
_cell.length_c   1.000
_cell.angle_alpha   90.00
_cell.angle_beta   90.00
_cell.angle_gamma   90.00
#
_symmetry.space_group_name_H-M   'P 1'
#
loop_
_entity.id
_entity.type
_entity.pdbx_description
1 polymer ?
#
loop_
_entity_poly.entity_id
_entity_poly.type
_entity_poly.pdbx_seq_one_letter_code
_entity_poly.pdbx_strand_id
1 'polypeptide(L)'
;MPLELLRSPPPRERSDAARNRAAVLMAAAQLFAKHGVDAVSMDQVAAAAGVGKGTIFRRFGDKSGLAVALLDARERELQEAILHGPPPLGPGADPPQRLAAFVEAYLDYLLEHLDLVRMSETAAPSARYRIGAYRFWHRHAAILLAGTPDPDYAAHALLAPLAAEHVAAILPELGEKRLRAGIARLACSAYLTGPRDGDLAS
;
A
#
# COMPACT_ATOMS: atom_id res chain seq x y z
N MET A 1 5.48 7.52 -47.75
CA MET A 1 6.49 8.03 -46.80
C MET A 1 6.19 7.46 -45.44
N PRO A 2 7.02 6.57 -44.86
CA PRO A 2 6.71 5.87 -43.59
C PRO A 2 6.98 6.79 -42.40
N LEU A 3 6.05 6.75 -41.44
CA LEU A 3 6.06 7.46 -40.14
C LEU A 3 7.05 6.86 -39.09
N GLU A 4 8.12 6.23 -39.55
CA GLU A 4 9.05 5.49 -38.69
C GLU A 4 10.19 6.34 -38.08
N LEU A 5 10.23 7.66 -38.36
CA LEU A 5 11.33 8.54 -37.99
C LEU A 5 11.20 9.25 -36.63
N LEU A 6 10.17 8.95 -35.80
CA LEU A 6 9.95 9.64 -34.53
C LEU A 6 10.18 8.81 -33.26
N ARG A 7 10.76 7.61 -33.36
CA ARG A 7 11.25 6.88 -32.19
C ARG A 7 12.74 7.09 -32.01
N SER A 8 13.12 8.27 -31.53
CA SER A 8 14.46 8.42 -30.96
C SER A 8 14.61 7.43 -29.79
N PRO A 9 15.66 6.59 -29.74
CA PRO A 9 15.92 5.75 -28.58
C PRO A 9 16.06 6.66 -27.36
N PRO A 10 15.53 6.24 -26.17
CA PRO A 10 15.68 7.04 -24.96
C PRO A 10 17.16 7.31 -24.72
N PRO A 11 17.54 8.53 -24.30
CA PRO A 11 18.93 8.87 -24.06
C PRO A 11 19.59 7.81 -23.17
N ARG A 12 20.83 7.41 -23.48
CA ARG A 12 21.64 6.41 -22.73
C ARG A 12 21.57 6.64 -21.22
N GLU A 13 21.64 7.89 -20.80
CA GLU A 13 21.57 8.31 -19.40
C GLU A 13 20.26 7.91 -18.69
N ARG A 14 19.11 7.94 -19.37
CA ARG A 14 17.82 7.47 -18.83
C ARG A 14 17.78 5.95 -18.68
N SER A 15 18.36 5.22 -19.61
CA SER A 15 18.42 3.74 -19.55
C SER A 15 19.37 3.26 -18.45
N ASP A 16 20.50 3.94 -18.25
CA ASP A 16 21.46 3.63 -17.18
C ASP A 16 20.85 3.94 -15.81
N ALA A 17 20.15 5.05 -15.70
CA ALA A 17 19.42 5.41 -14.48
C ALA A 17 18.30 4.40 -14.13
N ALA A 18 17.58 3.87 -15.13
CA ALA A 18 16.55 2.84 -14.92
C ALA A 18 17.18 1.50 -14.50
N ARG A 19 18.28 1.08 -15.15
CA ARG A 19 19.03 -0.13 -14.76
C ARG A 19 19.56 -0.05 -13.35
N ASN A 20 20.17 1.08 -12.98
CA ASN A 20 20.67 1.30 -11.63
C ASN A 20 19.53 1.28 -10.59
N ARG A 21 18.35 1.84 -10.91
CA ARG A 21 17.18 1.75 -10.03
C ARG A 21 16.75 0.29 -9.81
N ALA A 22 16.64 -0.48 -10.88
CA ALA A 22 16.27 -1.89 -10.80
C ALA A 22 17.29 -2.71 -9.99
N ALA A 23 18.59 -2.49 -10.22
CA ALA A 23 19.65 -3.15 -9.46
C ALA A 23 19.58 -2.84 -7.96
N VAL A 24 19.35 -1.58 -7.58
CA VAL A 24 19.19 -1.19 -6.16
C VAL A 24 17.97 -1.86 -5.54
N LEU A 25 16.81 -1.85 -6.21
CA LEU A 25 15.60 -2.47 -5.68
C LEU A 25 15.75 -4.00 -5.54
N MET A 26 16.39 -4.66 -6.51
CA MET A 26 16.65 -6.10 -6.42
C MET A 26 17.59 -6.43 -5.26
N ALA A 27 18.70 -5.70 -5.11
CA ALA A 27 19.64 -5.87 -4.00
C ALA A 27 18.97 -5.63 -2.65
N ALA A 28 18.15 -4.59 -2.54
CA ALA A 28 17.40 -4.29 -1.33
C ALA A 28 16.41 -5.40 -0.97
N ALA A 29 15.63 -5.88 -1.94
CA ALA A 29 14.67 -6.97 -1.72
C ALA A 29 15.38 -8.24 -1.22
N GLN A 30 16.51 -8.62 -1.83
CA GLN A 30 17.29 -9.78 -1.42
C GLN A 30 17.86 -9.64 0.00
N LEU A 31 18.44 -8.47 0.32
CA LEU A 31 19.00 -8.21 1.63
C LEU A 31 17.93 -8.18 2.73
N PHE A 32 16.80 -7.53 2.47
CA PHE A 32 15.66 -7.47 3.40
C PHE A 32 15.05 -8.84 3.65
N ALA A 33 14.87 -9.65 2.61
CA ALA A 33 14.38 -11.02 2.76
C ALA A 33 15.34 -11.90 3.58
N LYS A 34 16.65 -11.68 3.44
CA LYS A 34 17.66 -12.51 4.12
C LYS A 34 17.93 -12.09 5.57
N HIS A 35 17.92 -10.80 5.85
CA HIS A 35 18.41 -10.24 7.12
C HIS A 35 17.35 -9.47 7.91
N GLY A 36 16.17 -9.27 7.36
CA GLY A 36 15.16 -8.36 7.89
C GLY A 36 15.45 -6.89 7.52
N VAL A 37 14.39 -6.10 7.44
CA VAL A 37 14.48 -4.70 7.01
C VAL A 37 15.31 -3.86 7.99
N ASP A 38 15.18 -4.10 9.29
CA ASP A 38 15.84 -3.28 10.33
C ASP A 38 17.37 -3.47 10.32
N ALA A 39 17.87 -4.68 10.06
CA ALA A 39 19.28 -5.02 10.11
C ALA A 39 20.09 -4.55 8.89
N VAL A 40 19.44 -4.15 7.80
CA VAL A 40 20.11 -3.74 6.56
C VAL A 40 20.29 -2.23 6.50
N SER A 41 21.50 -1.78 6.16
CA SER A 41 21.79 -0.36 5.93
C SER A 41 21.75 0.03 4.46
N MET A 42 21.57 1.33 4.18
CA MET A 42 21.65 1.87 2.81
C MET A 42 23.01 1.64 2.17
N ASP A 43 24.09 1.61 2.95
CA ASP A 43 25.44 1.34 2.48
C ASP A 43 25.61 -0.10 1.99
N GLN A 44 25.02 -1.06 2.71
CA GLN A 44 25.01 -2.47 2.29
C GLN A 44 24.23 -2.65 0.97
N VAL A 45 23.10 -1.97 0.85
CA VAL A 45 22.33 -2.00 -0.42
C VAL A 45 23.11 -1.38 -1.56
N ALA A 46 23.78 -0.23 -1.35
CA ALA A 46 24.60 0.42 -2.36
C ALA A 46 25.75 -0.50 -2.84
N ALA A 47 26.45 -1.14 -1.90
CA ALA A 47 27.52 -2.07 -2.18
C ALA A 47 27.02 -3.29 -2.97
N ALA A 48 25.92 -3.91 -2.56
CA ALA A 48 25.32 -5.06 -3.22
C ALA A 48 24.80 -4.74 -4.64
N ALA A 49 24.28 -3.52 -4.84
CA ALA A 49 23.80 -3.05 -6.14
C ALA A 49 24.93 -2.54 -7.07
N GLY A 50 26.17 -2.43 -6.59
CA GLY A 50 27.28 -1.87 -7.36
C GLY A 50 27.14 -0.38 -7.69
N VAL A 51 26.44 0.39 -6.85
CA VAL A 51 26.23 1.83 -7.04
C VAL A 51 26.91 2.65 -5.95
N GLY A 52 27.28 3.90 -6.26
CA GLY A 52 27.86 4.79 -5.26
C GLY A 52 26.83 5.22 -4.19
N LYS A 53 27.27 5.40 -2.92
CA LYS A 53 26.44 5.87 -1.80
C LYS A 53 25.64 7.14 -2.16
N GLY A 54 26.28 8.14 -2.76
CA GLY A 54 25.63 9.38 -3.16
C GLY A 54 24.49 9.16 -4.17
N THR A 55 24.56 8.13 -4.98
CA THR A 55 23.52 7.80 -5.97
C THR A 55 22.28 7.23 -5.30
N ILE A 56 22.43 6.32 -4.33
CA ILE A 56 21.30 5.72 -3.64
C ILE A 56 20.59 6.76 -2.77
N PHE A 57 21.34 7.58 -2.00
CA PHE A 57 20.76 8.62 -1.16
C PHE A 57 20.06 9.72 -1.98
N ARG A 58 20.66 10.16 -3.08
CA ARG A 58 20.03 11.15 -3.96
C ARG A 58 18.72 10.65 -4.57
N ARG A 59 18.58 9.34 -4.82
CA ARG A 59 17.45 8.75 -5.51
C ARG A 59 16.30 8.34 -4.58
N PHE A 60 16.63 7.79 -3.44
CA PHE A 60 15.66 7.21 -2.50
C PHE A 60 15.56 8.00 -1.20
N GLY A 61 16.47 8.92 -0.94
CA GLY A 61 16.53 9.68 0.31
C GLY A 61 17.12 8.84 1.43
N ASP A 62 16.32 7.95 1.97
CA ASP A 62 16.66 7.07 3.08
C ASP A 62 16.10 5.65 2.87
N LYS A 63 16.18 4.83 3.90
CA LYS A 63 15.67 3.46 3.89
C LYS A 63 14.14 3.41 3.75
N SER A 64 13.44 4.40 4.27
CA SER A 64 11.98 4.50 4.12
C SER A 64 11.57 4.80 2.69
N GLY A 65 12.28 5.72 2.00
CA GLY A 65 12.06 5.98 0.57
C GLY A 65 12.40 4.77 -0.30
N LEU A 66 13.37 3.94 0.12
CA LEU A 66 13.66 2.67 -0.55
C LEU A 66 12.53 1.65 -0.32
N ALA A 67 11.97 1.57 0.90
CA ALA A 67 10.81 0.72 1.19
C ALA A 67 9.60 1.12 0.35
N VAL A 68 9.27 2.42 0.26
CA VAL A 68 8.20 2.92 -0.62
C VAL A 68 8.43 2.50 -2.06
N ALA A 69 9.67 2.61 -2.57
CA ALA A 69 9.97 2.23 -3.95
C ALA A 69 9.87 0.71 -4.22
N LEU A 70 10.05 -0.13 -3.20
CA LEU A 70 9.85 -1.57 -3.28
C LEU A 70 8.37 -1.94 -3.29
N LEU A 71 7.55 -1.23 -2.51
CA LEU A 71 6.11 -1.45 -2.44
C LEU A 71 5.35 -0.97 -3.68
N ASP A 72 5.89 0.01 -4.41
CA ASP A 72 5.26 0.71 -5.55
C ASP A 72 4.66 -0.25 -6.61
N ALA A 73 5.33 -1.35 -6.91
CA ALA A 73 4.81 -2.34 -7.88
C ALA A 73 3.59 -3.10 -7.33
N ARG A 74 3.64 -3.52 -6.08
CA ARG A 74 2.56 -4.27 -5.42
C ARG A 74 1.35 -3.38 -5.13
N GLU A 75 1.59 -2.15 -4.74
CA GLU A 75 0.54 -1.15 -4.58
C GLU A 75 -0.20 -0.90 -5.90
N ARG A 76 0.53 -0.77 -7.01
CA ARG A 76 -0.10 -0.63 -8.34
C ARG A 76 -0.88 -1.87 -8.75
N GLU A 77 -0.37 -3.07 -8.52
CA GLU A 77 -1.09 -4.31 -8.81
C GLU A 77 -2.43 -4.36 -8.07
N LEU A 78 -2.44 -4.00 -6.77
CA LEU A 78 -3.67 -3.94 -6.00
C LEU A 78 -4.60 -2.81 -6.49
N GLN A 79 -4.08 -1.64 -6.83
CA GLN A 79 -4.85 -0.52 -7.39
C GLN A 79 -5.49 -0.91 -8.73
N GLU A 80 -4.75 -1.57 -9.62
CA GLU A 80 -5.28 -2.06 -10.90
C GLU A 80 -6.38 -3.12 -10.70
N ALA A 81 -6.21 -4.03 -9.73
CA ALA A 81 -7.24 -5.00 -9.40
C ALA A 81 -8.52 -4.35 -8.89
N ILE A 82 -8.41 -3.29 -8.08
CA ILE A 82 -9.54 -2.50 -7.57
C ILE A 82 -10.27 -1.75 -8.69
N LEU A 83 -9.52 -1.17 -9.64
CA LEU A 83 -10.07 -0.31 -10.69
C LEU A 83 -10.58 -1.09 -11.88
N HIS A 84 -9.92 -2.18 -12.27
CA HIS A 84 -10.12 -2.86 -13.53
C HIS A 84 -10.21 -4.38 -13.40
N GLY A 85 -9.99 -4.95 -12.20
CA GLY A 85 -10.07 -6.39 -11.95
C GLY A 85 -11.50 -6.93 -11.96
N PRO A 86 -11.65 -8.26 -11.82
CA PRO A 86 -12.96 -8.89 -11.75
C PRO A 86 -13.66 -8.60 -10.39
N PRO A 87 -15.00 -8.71 -10.34
CA PRO A 87 -15.72 -8.71 -9.08
C PRO A 87 -15.26 -9.88 -8.17
N PRO A 88 -15.35 -9.73 -6.83
CA PRO A 88 -15.95 -8.61 -6.10
C PRO A 88 -14.99 -7.44 -5.81
N LEU A 89 -13.67 -7.57 -6.02
CA LEU A 89 -12.71 -6.50 -5.75
C LEU A 89 -12.84 -5.36 -6.78
N GLY A 90 -12.88 -5.70 -8.04
CA GLY A 90 -13.12 -4.77 -9.14
C GLY A 90 -14.58 -4.34 -9.28
N PRO A 91 -14.89 -3.54 -10.33
CA PRO A 91 -16.25 -3.08 -10.61
C PRO A 91 -17.21 -4.22 -10.90
N GLY A 92 -18.51 -4.03 -10.59
CA GLY A 92 -19.59 -4.95 -10.95
C GLY A 92 -20.25 -5.67 -9.76
N ALA A 93 -19.66 -5.63 -8.56
CA ALA A 93 -20.33 -6.06 -7.33
C ALA A 93 -20.91 -4.87 -6.56
N ASP A 94 -21.79 -5.11 -5.60
CA ASP A 94 -22.35 -4.08 -4.73
C ASP A 94 -21.30 -3.52 -3.76
N PRO A 95 -21.49 -2.30 -3.23
CA PRO A 95 -20.51 -1.65 -2.38
C PRO A 95 -20.10 -2.46 -1.15
N PRO A 96 -20.99 -3.14 -0.38
CA PRO A 96 -20.59 -3.98 0.74
C PRO A 96 -19.69 -5.15 0.34
N GLN A 97 -19.99 -5.84 -0.76
CA GLN A 97 -19.16 -6.95 -1.25
C GLN A 97 -17.79 -6.46 -1.70
N ARG A 98 -17.76 -5.32 -2.41
CA ARG A 98 -16.50 -4.68 -2.82
C ARG A 98 -15.66 -4.22 -1.63
N LEU A 99 -16.30 -3.66 -0.59
CA LEU A 99 -15.58 -3.23 0.62
C LEU A 99 -14.97 -4.42 1.37
N ALA A 100 -15.69 -5.52 1.52
CA ALA A 100 -15.19 -6.74 2.12
C ALA A 100 -14.00 -7.30 1.34
N ALA A 101 -14.10 -7.39 0.02
CA ALA A 101 -13.03 -7.84 -0.86
C ALA A 101 -11.81 -6.92 -0.83
N PHE A 102 -12.02 -5.60 -0.80
CA PHE A 102 -10.95 -4.62 -0.66
C PHE A 102 -10.18 -4.79 0.64
N VAL A 103 -10.89 -4.89 1.77
CA VAL A 103 -10.28 -5.05 3.09
C VAL A 103 -9.46 -6.34 3.18
N GLU A 104 -9.95 -7.43 2.62
CA GLU A 104 -9.22 -8.71 2.57
C GLU A 104 -7.96 -8.60 1.70
N ALA A 105 -8.08 -8.08 0.48
CA ALA A 105 -6.95 -7.91 -0.43
C ALA A 105 -5.89 -6.92 0.12
N TYR A 106 -6.33 -5.86 0.79
CA TYR A 106 -5.41 -4.94 1.46
C TYR A 106 -4.70 -5.60 2.64
N LEU A 107 -5.40 -6.43 3.41
CA LEU A 107 -4.80 -7.17 4.53
C LEU A 107 -3.79 -8.22 4.03
N ASP A 108 -4.06 -8.89 2.90
CA ASP A 108 -3.09 -9.79 2.26
C ASP A 108 -1.82 -9.04 1.88
N TYR A 109 -1.96 -7.91 1.18
CA TYR A 109 -0.84 -7.03 0.83
C TYR A 109 -0.06 -6.58 2.07
N LEU A 110 -0.77 -6.14 3.12
CA LEU A 110 -0.16 -5.68 4.36
C LEU A 110 0.63 -6.77 5.07
N LEU A 111 0.06 -7.98 5.21
CA LEU A 111 0.72 -9.08 5.90
C LEU A 111 1.93 -9.61 5.13
N GLU A 112 1.84 -9.66 3.79
CA GLU A 112 2.97 -10.07 2.94
C GLU A 112 4.16 -9.10 3.03
N HIS A 113 3.89 -7.80 3.26
CA HIS A 113 4.91 -6.74 3.23
C HIS A 113 5.02 -5.95 4.54
N LEU A 114 4.63 -6.54 5.67
CA LEU A 114 4.38 -5.84 6.94
C LEU A 114 5.54 -4.94 7.38
N ASP A 115 6.78 -5.42 7.34
CA ASP A 115 7.94 -4.65 7.78
C ASP A 115 8.24 -3.45 6.85
N LEU A 116 8.06 -3.62 5.54
CA LEU A 116 8.25 -2.53 4.57
C LEU A 116 7.17 -1.46 4.72
N VAL A 117 5.90 -1.89 4.85
CA VAL A 117 4.77 -0.96 5.05
C VAL A 117 4.96 -0.22 6.37
N ARG A 118 5.30 -0.93 7.46
CA ARG A 118 5.58 -0.32 8.76
C ARG A 118 6.68 0.74 8.67
N MET A 119 7.80 0.43 8.00
CA MET A 119 8.89 1.37 7.81
C MET A 119 8.43 2.62 7.03
N SER A 120 7.64 2.47 5.98
CA SER A 120 7.14 3.59 5.20
C SER A 120 6.15 4.46 5.99
N GLU A 121 5.27 3.84 6.78
CA GLU A 121 4.25 4.52 7.57
C GLU A 121 4.79 5.24 8.79
N THR A 122 5.91 4.76 9.37
CA THR A 122 6.52 5.30 10.59
C THR A 122 7.75 6.18 10.35
N ALA A 123 8.09 6.46 9.09
CA ALA A 123 9.25 7.27 8.70
C ALA A 123 9.27 8.67 9.33
N ALA A 124 8.11 9.25 9.64
CA ALA A 124 7.95 10.52 10.33
C ALA A 124 6.53 10.58 10.93
N PRO A 125 6.27 11.52 11.88
CA PRO A 125 4.94 11.74 12.41
C PRO A 125 3.93 11.94 11.28
N SER A 126 2.82 11.21 11.32
CA SER A 126 1.75 11.22 10.31
C SER A 126 2.18 10.83 8.90
N ALA A 127 3.32 10.16 8.71
CA ALA A 127 3.82 9.72 7.40
C ALA A 127 2.77 8.90 6.65
N ARG A 128 2.10 7.95 7.33
CA ARG A 128 1.02 7.13 6.78
C ARG A 128 0.00 7.93 5.97
N TYR A 129 -0.50 9.03 6.51
CA TYR A 129 -1.56 9.84 5.89
C TYR A 129 -1.09 10.69 4.71
N ARG A 130 0.25 10.81 4.52
CA ARG A 130 0.87 11.54 3.41
C ARG A 130 1.28 10.66 2.25
N ILE A 131 1.33 9.34 2.45
CA ILE A 131 1.67 8.38 1.40
C ILE A 131 0.56 8.36 0.35
N GLY A 132 0.94 8.37 -0.94
CA GLY A 132 -0.02 8.36 -2.04
C GLY A 132 -0.94 7.13 -2.02
N ALA A 133 -0.42 5.97 -1.65
CA ALA A 133 -1.17 4.74 -1.51
C ALA A 133 -2.30 4.87 -0.48
N TYR A 134 -2.02 5.42 0.74
CA TYR A 134 -3.07 5.62 1.74
C TYR A 134 -4.21 6.49 1.22
N ARG A 135 -3.91 7.56 0.48
CA ARG A 135 -4.94 8.43 -0.10
C ARG A 135 -5.82 7.69 -1.11
N PHE A 136 -5.24 6.78 -1.87
CA PHE A 136 -6.00 5.94 -2.78
C PHE A 136 -6.92 4.98 -2.02
N TRP A 137 -6.40 4.27 -1.00
CA TRP A 137 -7.18 3.35 -0.17
C TRP A 137 -8.34 4.07 0.53
N HIS A 138 -8.05 5.23 1.12
CA HIS A 138 -9.05 6.07 1.76
C HIS A 138 -10.13 6.51 0.77
N ARG A 139 -9.75 7.04 -0.38
CA ARG A 139 -10.70 7.48 -1.40
C ARG A 139 -11.57 6.33 -1.90
N HIS A 140 -10.99 5.17 -2.14
CA HIS A 140 -11.73 3.97 -2.55
C HIS A 140 -12.75 3.54 -1.48
N ALA A 141 -12.32 3.44 -0.22
CA ALA A 141 -13.20 3.10 0.89
C ALA A 141 -14.34 4.13 1.05
N ALA A 142 -14.05 5.43 0.99
CA ALA A 142 -15.04 6.48 1.09
C ALA A 142 -16.11 6.41 -0.03
N ILE A 143 -15.71 6.08 -1.27
CA ILE A 143 -16.65 5.86 -2.38
C ILE A 143 -17.58 4.68 -2.07
N LEU A 144 -17.05 3.59 -1.56
CA LEU A 144 -17.86 2.41 -1.22
C LEU A 144 -18.79 2.69 -0.03
N LEU A 145 -18.38 3.55 0.90
CA LEU A 145 -19.14 3.95 2.09
C LEU A 145 -20.07 5.16 1.85
N ALA A 146 -20.31 5.56 0.60
CA ALA A 146 -21.11 6.75 0.26
C ALA A 146 -22.54 6.72 0.83
N GLY A 147 -23.07 5.55 1.21
CA GLY A 147 -24.37 5.42 1.89
C GLY A 147 -24.35 5.64 3.40
N THR A 148 -23.18 5.94 4.02
CA THR A 148 -23.07 6.24 5.46
C THR A 148 -23.17 7.75 5.73
N PRO A 149 -23.48 8.18 6.97
CA PRO A 149 -23.62 9.61 7.30
C PRO A 149 -22.35 10.44 7.04
N ASP A 150 -21.17 9.86 7.29
CA ASP A 150 -19.87 10.50 7.06
C ASP A 150 -18.89 9.49 6.42
N PRO A 151 -18.90 9.38 5.08
CA PRO A 151 -18.06 8.42 4.36
C PRO A 151 -16.55 8.66 4.55
N ASP A 152 -16.12 9.91 4.66
CA ASP A 152 -14.71 10.24 4.83
C ASP A 152 -14.21 9.79 6.21
N TYR A 153 -14.95 10.07 7.27
CA TYR A 153 -14.61 9.60 8.61
C TYR A 153 -14.69 8.07 8.71
N ALA A 154 -15.74 7.47 8.15
CA ALA A 154 -15.92 6.02 8.14
C ALA A 154 -14.76 5.30 7.43
N ALA A 155 -14.25 5.85 6.33
CA ALA A 155 -13.07 5.33 5.64
C ALA A 155 -11.81 5.42 6.51
N HIS A 156 -11.58 6.54 7.20
CA HIS A 156 -10.47 6.67 8.15
C HIS A 156 -10.60 5.67 9.31
N ALA A 157 -11.80 5.53 9.90
CA ALA A 157 -12.05 4.59 10.98
C ALA A 157 -11.82 3.13 10.57
N LEU A 158 -12.24 2.75 9.36
CA LEU A 158 -12.03 1.42 8.80
C LEU A 158 -10.53 1.13 8.56
N LEU A 159 -9.78 2.12 8.07
CA LEU A 159 -8.36 1.95 7.76
C LEU A 159 -7.45 2.08 9.00
N ALA A 160 -7.92 2.63 10.11
CA ALA A 160 -7.12 2.80 11.32
C ALA A 160 -6.53 1.49 11.86
N PRO A 161 -7.31 0.40 12.06
CA PRO A 161 -6.79 -0.88 12.54
C PRO A 161 -5.92 -1.62 11.52
N LEU A 162 -5.85 -1.15 10.29
CA LEU A 162 -4.97 -1.63 9.22
C LEU A 162 -3.64 -0.86 9.15
N ALA A 163 -3.30 -0.05 10.15
CA ALA A 163 -1.98 0.53 10.27
C ALA A 163 -0.94 -0.56 10.52
N ALA A 164 0.17 -0.55 9.77
CA ALA A 164 1.17 -1.61 9.84
C ALA A 164 1.77 -1.77 11.24
N GLU A 165 1.99 -0.66 11.96
CA GLU A 165 2.49 -0.70 13.34
C GLU A 165 1.48 -1.36 14.29
N HIS A 166 0.18 -1.03 14.15
CA HIS A 166 -0.88 -1.66 14.93
C HIS A 166 -0.95 -3.17 14.65
N VAL A 167 -1.00 -3.55 13.37
CA VAL A 167 -1.04 -4.96 12.96
C VAL A 167 0.18 -5.72 13.46
N ALA A 168 1.39 -5.17 13.32
CA ALA A 168 2.63 -5.78 13.80
C ALA A 168 2.62 -6.01 15.33
N ALA A 169 2.02 -5.09 16.08
CA ALA A 169 1.93 -5.19 17.55
C ALA A 169 0.97 -6.29 18.01
N ILE A 170 -0.20 -6.42 17.37
CA ILE A 170 -1.26 -7.33 17.85
C ILE A 170 -1.23 -8.72 17.18
N LEU A 171 -0.61 -8.86 16.02
CA LEU A 171 -0.57 -10.12 15.26
C LEU A 171 0.03 -11.29 16.07
N PRO A 172 1.14 -11.12 16.84
CA PRO A 172 1.71 -12.19 17.64
C PRO A 172 0.76 -12.71 18.74
N GLU A 173 -0.08 -11.84 19.29
CA GLU A 173 -1.04 -12.18 20.34
C GLU A 173 -2.33 -12.80 19.79
N LEU A 174 -2.90 -12.15 18.77
CA LEU A 174 -4.21 -12.55 18.23
C LEU A 174 -4.13 -13.72 17.25
N GLY A 175 -3.04 -13.82 16.51
CA GLY A 175 -2.90 -14.66 15.33
C GLY A 175 -3.71 -14.15 14.12
N GLU A 176 -3.26 -14.53 12.93
CA GLU A 176 -3.80 -14.03 11.66
C GLU A 176 -5.31 -14.30 11.51
N LYS A 177 -5.78 -15.49 11.89
CA LYS A 177 -7.20 -15.86 11.76
C LYS A 177 -8.14 -14.92 12.55
N ARG A 178 -7.76 -14.57 13.79
CA ARG A 178 -8.56 -13.66 14.62
C ARG A 178 -8.49 -12.22 14.11
N LEU A 179 -7.30 -11.80 13.65
CA LEU A 179 -7.11 -10.49 13.04
C LEU A 179 -8.02 -10.32 11.82
N ARG A 180 -7.98 -11.25 10.86
CA ARG A 180 -8.82 -11.23 9.65
C ARG A 180 -10.31 -11.19 10.00
N ALA A 181 -10.75 -12.05 10.91
CA ALA A 181 -12.15 -12.09 11.34
C ALA A 181 -12.59 -10.77 12.04
N GLY A 182 -11.70 -10.14 12.80
CA GLY A 182 -11.95 -8.83 13.42
C GLY A 182 -12.14 -7.72 12.39
N ILE A 183 -11.22 -7.61 11.46
CA ILE A 183 -11.25 -6.61 10.39
C ILE A 183 -12.46 -6.80 9.46
N ALA A 184 -12.78 -8.05 9.09
CA ALA A 184 -13.96 -8.33 8.28
C ALA A 184 -15.27 -7.89 8.99
N ARG A 185 -15.40 -8.13 10.30
CA ARG A 185 -16.55 -7.65 11.08
C ARG A 185 -16.64 -6.13 11.10
N LEU A 186 -15.52 -5.41 11.22
CA LEU A 186 -15.50 -3.95 11.16
C LEU A 186 -15.98 -3.44 9.78
N ALA A 187 -15.55 -4.06 8.70
CA ALA A 187 -16.01 -3.72 7.36
C ALA A 187 -17.53 -3.92 7.21
N CYS A 188 -18.06 -5.05 7.70
CA CYS A 188 -19.51 -5.30 7.68
C CYS A 188 -20.28 -4.30 8.55
N SER A 189 -19.78 -3.94 9.74
CA SER A 189 -20.46 -3.04 10.66
C SER A 189 -20.48 -1.59 10.17
N ALA A 190 -19.59 -1.19 9.28
CA ALA A 190 -19.53 0.16 8.72
C ALA A 190 -20.85 0.59 8.02
N TYR A 191 -21.61 -0.37 7.50
CA TYR A 191 -22.94 -0.11 6.91
C TYR A 191 -24.11 -0.19 7.89
N LEU A 192 -23.89 -0.69 9.11
CA LEU A 192 -24.97 -0.90 10.10
C LEU A 192 -25.23 0.33 10.97
N THR A 193 -24.37 1.34 10.89
CA THR A 193 -24.43 2.57 11.71
C THR A 193 -25.17 3.73 11.04
N GLY A 194 -25.87 3.51 9.92
CA GLY A 194 -26.79 4.49 9.35
C GLY A 194 -28.03 4.68 10.24
N PRO A 195 -28.63 5.90 10.30
CA PRO A 195 -29.89 6.09 10.99
C PRO A 195 -30.91 5.11 10.39
N ARG A 196 -31.52 4.29 11.25
CA ARG A 196 -32.69 3.51 10.84
C ARG A 196 -33.78 4.52 10.54
N ASP A 197 -34.32 4.46 9.30
CA ASP A 197 -35.52 5.23 8.92
C ASP A 197 -36.65 4.93 9.93
N GLY A 198 -36.75 5.70 10.98
CA GLY A 198 -37.75 5.50 12.03
C GLY A 198 -37.65 6.43 13.24
N ASP A 199 -36.48 7.04 13.48
CA ASP A 199 -36.26 7.83 14.72
C ASP A 199 -36.38 9.36 14.55
N LEU A 200 -36.93 9.87 13.44
CA LEU A 200 -37.16 11.30 13.20
C LEU A 200 -38.67 11.65 13.20
N ALA A 201 -39.52 10.82 13.81
CA ALA A 201 -40.93 11.14 13.99
C ALA A 201 -41.30 11.05 15.47
N SER A 202 -40.87 12.02 16.28
CA SER A 202 -41.46 12.35 17.57
C SER A 202 -41.13 13.78 17.95
#